data_6b30f02358d7437dc1e685646423c42a
#
_entry.id   6b30f02358d7437dc1e685646423c42a
#
_cell.length_a   1.000
_cell.length_b   1.000
_cell.length_c   1.000
_cell.angle_alpha   90.00
_cell.angle_beta   90.00
_cell.angle_gamma   90.00
#
_symmetry.space_group_name_H-M   'P 1'
#
loop_
_entity.id
_entity.type
_entity.pdbx_description
1 polymer ?
#
loop_
_entity_poly.entity_id
_entity_poly.type
_entity_poly.pdbx_seq_one_letter_code
_entity_poly.pdbx_strand_id
1 'polypeptide(L)'
;MRAGRAVRDTTSGLLLAVLLVSAARAAPPGPDKAAAAPSLRWEEGQPGCTFRRDDDGKYRYGFWTADFGIVLAVDSQELEKARRRGQAMFAVLLTMHYRGKDSVDVTPGKITLEFVKHYHDVHPALDPDSLATKQQNDADALAEETEREIRKHPEKKEQQEAKLTARQKDTADMIEFLKTSSLRAITLDSGHPEASGWVLFSTKSKWIDGLQKQEEFVLRVPLGNRIVEFTFSLPPSEGDLILRRRPEN
;
A
#
# COMPACT_ATOMS: atom_id res chain seq x y z
N MET A 1 33.22 -97.43 -7.67
CA MET A 1 34.57 -97.67 -7.08
C MET A 1 35.09 -96.38 -6.45
N ARG A 2 35.53 -96.47 -5.21
CA ARG A 2 36.33 -95.58 -4.37
C ARG A 2 35.79 -94.15 -4.19
N ALA A 3 35.28 -93.77 -3.00
CA ALA A 3 35.88 -93.68 -1.65
C ALA A 3 36.90 -92.54 -1.51
N GLY A 4 36.67 -91.72 -0.56
CA GLY A 4 37.63 -90.73 0.05
C GLY A 4 36.90 -89.52 0.64
N ARG A 5 36.51 -89.63 1.81
CA ARG A 5 37.03 -89.27 3.15
C ARG A 5 37.20 -87.74 3.39
N ALA A 6 36.38 -87.30 4.25
CA ALA A 6 36.36 -86.25 5.26
C ALA A 6 37.67 -85.52 5.60
N VAL A 7 37.54 -84.18 5.84
CA VAL A 7 38.19 -83.51 6.98
C VAL A 7 37.29 -82.35 7.45
N ARG A 8 37.01 -82.35 8.70
CA ARG A 8 36.43 -81.27 9.51
C ARG A 8 37.54 -80.25 9.82
N ASP A 9 37.27 -78.97 9.63
CA ASP A 9 37.98 -77.97 10.43
C ASP A 9 37.01 -76.89 10.87
N THR A 10 36.88 -76.80 12.17
CA THR A 10 36.17 -75.85 12.96
C THR A 10 37.06 -74.62 13.16
N THR A 11 36.69 -73.49 12.62
CA THR A 11 37.27 -72.22 13.06
C THR A 11 36.16 -71.27 13.49
N SER A 12 36.17 -71.05 14.81
CA SER A 12 35.37 -70.01 15.49
C SER A 12 35.76 -68.62 14.95
N GLY A 13 34.85 -68.02 14.24
CA GLY A 13 34.98 -66.63 13.82
C GLY A 13 34.14 -65.76 14.75
N LEU A 14 34.82 -64.91 15.49
CA LEU A 14 34.30 -63.89 16.41
C LEU A 14 33.56 -62.88 15.62
N LEU A 15 32.23 -62.81 15.74
CA LEU A 15 31.41 -61.70 15.11
C LEU A 15 31.53 -60.46 15.97
N LEU A 16 32.37 -59.53 15.53
CA LEU A 16 32.46 -58.15 16.08
C LEU A 16 31.29 -57.31 15.54
N ALA A 17 30.24 -57.17 16.32
CA ALA A 17 29.14 -56.28 15.99
C ALA A 17 29.56 -54.84 16.19
N VAL A 18 29.90 -54.14 15.13
CA VAL A 18 30.13 -52.68 15.13
C VAL A 18 28.77 -51.99 15.14
N LEU A 19 28.34 -51.54 16.33
CA LEU A 19 27.21 -50.61 16.49
C LEU A 19 27.59 -49.26 15.93
N LEU A 20 27.18 -48.96 14.71
CA LEU A 20 27.19 -47.60 14.14
C LEU A 20 26.09 -46.79 14.82
N VAL A 21 26.45 -46.05 15.86
CA VAL A 21 25.61 -44.99 16.42
C VAL A 21 25.57 -43.86 15.42
N SER A 22 24.54 -43.83 14.57
CA SER A 22 24.23 -42.69 13.73
C SER A 22 23.75 -41.52 14.63
N ALA A 23 24.65 -40.62 15.00
CA ALA A 23 24.30 -39.35 15.59
C ALA A 23 23.50 -38.56 14.55
N ALA A 24 22.18 -38.59 14.62
CA ALA A 24 21.29 -37.70 13.89
C ALA A 24 21.62 -36.27 14.37
N ARG A 25 22.40 -35.57 13.57
CA ARG A 25 22.63 -34.14 13.73
C ARG A 25 21.29 -33.46 13.46
N ALA A 26 20.60 -33.01 14.51
CA ALA A 26 19.45 -32.14 14.39
C ALA A 26 19.89 -30.92 13.58
N ALA A 27 19.29 -30.72 12.44
CA ALA A 27 19.47 -29.49 11.66
C ALA A 27 19.10 -28.32 12.56
N PRO A 28 19.84 -27.18 12.50
CA PRO A 28 19.46 -26.00 13.26
C PRO A 28 18.05 -25.59 12.80
N PRO A 29 17.18 -25.15 13.74
CA PRO A 29 15.86 -24.65 13.38
C PRO A 29 16.08 -23.53 12.34
N GLY A 30 15.43 -23.70 11.18
CA GLY A 30 15.43 -22.65 10.16
C GLY A 30 14.92 -21.35 10.77
N PRO A 31 15.30 -20.17 10.20
CA PRO A 31 14.84 -18.89 10.72
C PRO A 31 13.32 -18.95 10.86
N ASP A 32 12.83 -18.75 12.07
CA ASP A 32 11.41 -18.68 12.37
C ASP A 32 10.78 -17.73 11.35
N LYS A 33 9.88 -18.24 10.53
CA LYS A 33 9.02 -17.40 9.68
C LYS A 33 8.33 -16.46 10.66
N ALA A 34 8.77 -15.21 10.71
CA ALA A 34 8.16 -14.19 11.54
C ALA A 34 6.65 -14.32 11.36
N ALA A 35 5.93 -14.59 12.43
CA ALA A 35 4.48 -14.74 12.38
C ALA A 35 3.92 -13.49 11.71
N ALA A 36 3.13 -13.68 10.65
CA ALA A 36 2.53 -12.56 9.95
C ALA A 36 1.72 -11.73 10.96
N ALA A 37 1.88 -10.42 10.93
CA ALA A 37 1.14 -9.52 11.82
C ALA A 37 -0.37 -9.81 11.69
N PRO A 38 -1.13 -9.86 12.80
CA PRO A 38 -2.56 -10.10 12.74
C PRO A 38 -3.25 -9.03 11.89
N SER A 39 -4.01 -9.48 10.91
CA SER A 39 -4.76 -8.61 10.01
C SER A 39 -6.18 -8.39 10.57
N LEU A 40 -6.58 -7.13 10.61
CA LEU A 40 -7.92 -6.67 10.97
C LEU A 40 -8.56 -6.13 9.70
N ARG A 41 -9.67 -6.73 9.27
CA ARG A 41 -10.28 -6.39 7.99
C ARG A 41 -11.56 -5.59 8.19
N TRP A 42 -11.68 -4.52 7.43
CA TRP A 42 -12.94 -3.81 7.30
C TRP A 42 -13.92 -4.66 6.49
N GLU A 43 -15.08 -4.94 7.07
CA GLU A 43 -16.17 -5.64 6.42
C GLU A 43 -17.48 -4.94 6.75
N GLU A 44 -18.34 -4.80 5.75
CA GLU A 44 -19.63 -4.18 5.93
C GLU A 44 -20.50 -4.96 6.92
N GLY A 45 -21.17 -4.22 7.82
CA GLY A 45 -22.04 -4.81 8.84
C GLY A 45 -21.33 -5.39 10.04
N GLN A 46 -20.00 -5.47 10.05
CA GLN A 46 -19.25 -5.90 11.23
C GLN A 46 -19.20 -4.80 12.29
N PRO A 47 -19.22 -5.16 13.60
CA PRO A 47 -19.06 -4.21 14.68
C PRO A 47 -17.80 -3.35 14.51
N GLY A 48 -17.94 -2.04 14.63
CA GLY A 48 -16.84 -1.10 14.44
C GLY A 48 -16.56 -0.71 12.99
N CYS A 49 -17.20 -1.35 12.01
CA CYS A 49 -17.09 -0.96 10.61
C CYS A 49 -18.25 -0.01 10.22
N THR A 50 -17.90 1.08 9.55
CA THR A 50 -18.87 2.06 9.04
C THR A 50 -18.58 2.40 7.59
N PHE A 51 -19.62 2.69 6.84
CA PHE A 51 -19.50 3.27 5.50
C PHE A 51 -20.46 4.45 5.34
N ARG A 52 -19.99 5.47 4.64
CA ARG A 52 -20.79 6.66 4.37
C ARG A 52 -20.38 7.28 3.03
N ARG A 53 -21.35 7.73 2.27
CA ARG A 53 -21.15 8.69 1.19
C ARG A 53 -21.53 10.06 1.71
N ASP A 54 -20.59 10.99 1.63
CA ASP A 54 -20.85 12.38 1.99
C ASP A 54 -21.40 13.15 0.78
N ASP A 55 -22.08 14.28 1.05
CA ASP A 55 -22.62 15.15 0.01
C ASP A 55 -21.52 15.80 -0.85
N ASP A 56 -20.28 15.84 -0.35
CA ASP A 56 -19.10 16.29 -1.06
C ASP A 56 -18.53 15.27 -2.06
N GLY A 57 -19.21 14.13 -2.25
CA GLY A 57 -18.82 13.07 -3.17
C GLY A 57 -17.76 12.12 -2.65
N LYS A 58 -17.34 12.25 -1.38
CA LYS A 58 -16.38 11.33 -0.76
C LYS A 58 -17.06 10.07 -0.24
N TYR A 59 -16.36 8.95 -0.41
CA TYR A 59 -16.72 7.67 0.19
C TYR A 59 -15.83 7.44 1.41
N ARG A 60 -16.45 7.27 2.60
CA ARG A 60 -15.72 7.09 3.86
C ARG A 60 -15.96 5.71 4.44
N TYR A 61 -14.88 5.00 4.67
CA TYR A 61 -14.83 3.68 5.29
C TYR A 61 -14.19 3.84 6.67
N GLY A 62 -14.92 3.64 7.74
CA GLY A 62 -14.42 3.73 9.11
C GLY A 62 -14.24 2.37 9.73
N PHE A 63 -13.10 2.16 10.38
CA PHE A 63 -12.81 0.98 11.19
C PHE A 63 -12.44 1.42 12.60
N TRP A 64 -13.18 0.95 13.57
CA TRP A 64 -13.09 1.39 14.97
C TRP A 64 -12.90 0.22 15.90
N THR A 65 -11.92 0.33 16.79
CA THR A 65 -11.65 -0.58 17.91
C THR A 65 -11.68 0.19 19.22
N ALA A 66 -11.41 -0.49 20.34
CA ALA A 66 -11.26 0.17 21.64
C ALA A 66 -10.06 1.14 21.63
N ASP A 67 -8.97 0.76 20.98
CA ASP A 67 -7.68 1.45 21.05
C ASP A 67 -7.46 2.47 19.93
N PHE A 68 -8.11 2.28 18.78
CA PHE A 68 -7.92 3.17 17.62
C PHE A 68 -9.12 3.18 16.68
N GLY A 69 -9.20 4.24 15.90
CA GLY A 69 -10.09 4.39 14.76
C GLY A 69 -9.29 4.81 13.53
N ILE A 70 -9.62 4.25 12.36
CA ILE A 70 -9.10 4.69 11.07
C ILE A 70 -10.26 4.98 10.14
N VAL A 71 -10.24 6.13 9.51
CA VAL A 71 -11.19 6.51 8.46
C VAL A 71 -10.42 6.66 7.15
N LEU A 72 -10.74 5.80 6.20
CA LEU A 72 -10.32 5.93 4.82
C LEU A 72 -11.38 6.76 4.08
N ALA A 73 -10.97 7.87 3.48
CA ALA A 73 -11.84 8.63 2.59
C ALA A 73 -11.28 8.60 1.16
N VAL A 74 -12.15 8.25 0.22
CA VAL A 74 -11.84 8.26 -1.21
C VAL A 74 -12.69 9.34 -1.87
N ASP A 75 -12.01 10.33 -2.46
CA ASP A 75 -12.63 11.46 -3.13
C ASP A 75 -12.59 11.22 -4.65
N SER A 76 -13.73 10.87 -5.25
CA SER A 76 -13.81 10.63 -6.68
C SER A 76 -13.45 11.88 -7.50
N GLN A 77 -13.84 13.06 -7.03
CA GLN A 77 -13.51 14.32 -7.71
C GLN A 77 -12.02 14.63 -7.66
N GLU A 78 -11.33 14.32 -6.54
CA GLU A 78 -9.88 14.45 -6.45
C GLU A 78 -9.16 13.51 -7.42
N LEU A 79 -9.63 12.27 -7.54
CA LEU A 79 -9.08 11.29 -8.48
C LEU A 79 -9.29 11.71 -9.96
N GLU A 80 -10.38 12.40 -10.25
CA GLU A 80 -10.72 12.85 -11.61
C GLU A 80 -9.96 14.11 -12.04
N LYS A 81 -9.31 14.83 -11.13
CA LYS A 81 -8.53 16.02 -11.52
C LYS A 81 -7.47 15.67 -12.57
N ALA A 82 -7.43 16.46 -13.63
CA ALA A 82 -6.53 16.23 -14.77
C ALA A 82 -5.06 16.05 -14.34
N ARG A 83 -4.61 16.77 -13.32
CA ARG A 83 -3.26 16.64 -12.73
C ARG A 83 -2.99 15.24 -12.17
N ARG A 84 -3.99 14.58 -11.56
CA ARG A 84 -3.84 13.22 -11.03
C ARG A 84 -3.76 12.19 -12.13
N ARG A 85 -4.64 12.29 -13.12
CA ARG A 85 -4.62 11.40 -14.29
C ARG A 85 -3.34 11.55 -15.09
N GLY A 86 -2.89 12.78 -15.34
CA GLY A 86 -1.66 13.05 -16.10
C GLY A 86 -0.40 12.48 -15.44
N GLN A 87 -0.40 12.33 -14.11
CA GLN A 87 0.71 11.79 -13.35
C GLN A 87 0.53 10.32 -12.97
N ALA A 88 -0.58 9.69 -13.38
CA ALA A 88 -0.91 8.30 -13.06
C ALA A 88 -0.81 8.01 -11.54
N MET A 89 -1.45 8.86 -10.72
CA MET A 89 -1.48 8.73 -9.27
C MET A 89 -2.87 8.45 -8.75
N PHE A 90 -2.94 7.56 -7.77
CA PHE A 90 -4.13 7.29 -6.96
C PHE A 90 -3.91 7.89 -5.56
N ALA A 91 -4.88 8.60 -5.04
CA ALA A 91 -4.78 9.29 -3.76
C ALA A 91 -5.96 8.94 -2.84
N VAL A 92 -5.68 8.68 -1.58
CA VAL A 92 -6.68 8.48 -0.53
C VAL A 92 -6.37 9.38 0.66
N LEU A 93 -7.39 9.82 1.37
CA LEU A 93 -7.25 10.56 2.62
C LEU A 93 -7.41 9.58 3.78
N LEU A 94 -6.42 9.49 4.65
CA LEU A 94 -6.48 8.73 5.89
C LEU A 94 -6.60 9.67 7.08
N THR A 95 -7.51 9.35 8.00
CA THR A 95 -7.61 9.98 9.31
C THR A 95 -7.52 8.88 10.36
N MET A 96 -6.64 9.04 11.32
CA MET A 96 -6.39 8.07 12.38
C MET A 96 -6.65 8.74 13.73
N HIS A 97 -7.32 8.01 14.61
CA HIS A 97 -7.59 8.40 15.99
C HIS A 97 -7.06 7.32 16.90
N TYR A 98 -6.20 7.68 17.82
CA TYR A 98 -5.59 6.75 18.76
C TYR A 98 -6.09 7.00 20.18
N ARG A 99 -6.41 5.91 20.89
CA ARG A 99 -6.94 5.93 22.27
C ARG A 99 -6.24 4.92 23.16
N GLY A 100 -5.20 4.26 22.64
CA GLY A 100 -4.43 3.29 23.38
C GLY A 100 -3.55 3.93 24.45
N LYS A 101 -2.96 3.10 25.30
CA LYS A 101 -2.05 3.55 26.38
C LYS A 101 -0.60 3.66 25.91
N ASP A 102 -0.24 2.85 24.94
CA ASP A 102 1.11 2.79 24.37
C ASP A 102 1.23 3.77 23.19
N SER A 103 2.43 4.01 22.72
CA SER A 103 2.64 4.75 21.48
C SER A 103 2.64 3.84 20.25
N VAL A 104 2.20 4.36 19.10
CA VAL A 104 2.15 3.65 17.83
C VAL A 104 2.71 4.52 16.71
N ASP A 105 3.71 3.98 16.02
CA ASP A 105 4.32 4.65 14.88
C ASP A 105 3.49 4.44 13.61
N VAL A 106 3.18 5.53 12.93
CA VAL A 106 2.59 5.56 11.60
C VAL A 106 3.68 5.91 10.60
N THR A 107 3.99 4.97 9.71
CA THR A 107 4.99 5.15 8.65
C THR A 107 4.28 5.09 7.30
N PRO A 108 4.01 6.22 6.64
CA PRO A 108 3.26 6.24 5.37
C PRO A 108 3.83 5.30 4.31
N GLY A 109 5.15 5.24 4.15
CA GLY A 109 5.79 4.37 3.16
C GLY A 109 5.57 2.86 3.34
N LYS A 110 5.03 2.43 4.49
CA LYS A 110 4.61 1.04 4.73
C LYS A 110 3.16 0.76 4.35
N ILE A 111 2.38 1.82 4.08
CA ILE A 111 1.00 1.69 3.61
C ILE A 111 1.03 1.21 2.17
N THR A 112 0.21 0.22 1.84
CA THR A 112 0.17 -0.36 0.49
C THR A 112 -1.24 -0.37 -0.06
N LEU A 113 -1.35 -0.17 -1.37
CA LEU A 113 -2.59 -0.29 -2.13
C LEU A 113 -2.44 -1.41 -3.16
N GLU A 114 -3.35 -2.37 -3.12
CA GLU A 114 -3.46 -3.47 -4.07
C GLU A 114 -4.57 -3.18 -5.07
N PHE A 115 -4.27 -3.35 -6.36
CA PHE A 115 -5.21 -3.28 -7.46
C PHE A 115 -5.67 -4.71 -7.80
N VAL A 116 -6.80 -5.14 -7.24
CA VAL A 116 -7.26 -6.55 -7.27
C VAL A 116 -7.47 -7.05 -8.69
N LYS A 117 -8.13 -6.27 -9.55
CA LYS A 117 -8.41 -6.63 -10.95
C LYS A 117 -7.20 -6.55 -11.88
N HIS A 118 -6.06 -6.07 -11.38
CA HIS A 118 -4.82 -5.92 -12.12
C HIS A 118 -3.73 -6.85 -11.60
N TYR A 119 -4.04 -8.15 -11.55
CA TYR A 119 -3.12 -9.22 -11.12
C TYR A 119 -2.65 -9.07 -9.66
N HIS A 120 -3.47 -8.46 -8.81
CA HIS A 120 -3.12 -8.16 -7.42
C HIS A 120 -1.83 -7.33 -7.29
N ASP A 121 -1.62 -6.38 -8.22
CA ASP A 121 -0.45 -5.52 -8.21
C ASP A 121 -0.47 -4.61 -6.98
N VAL A 122 0.60 -4.65 -6.19
CA VAL A 122 0.70 -3.97 -4.88
C VAL A 122 1.69 -2.83 -4.97
N HIS A 123 1.21 -1.63 -4.67
CA HIS A 123 2.01 -0.41 -4.70
C HIS A 123 2.19 0.14 -3.29
N PRO A 124 3.42 0.41 -2.84
CA PRO A 124 3.66 1.17 -1.62
C PRO A 124 3.28 2.63 -1.81
N ALA A 125 2.95 3.30 -0.71
CA ALA A 125 2.74 4.73 -0.74
C ALA A 125 4.01 5.47 -1.17
N LEU A 126 3.82 6.49 -1.99
CA LEU A 126 4.88 7.37 -2.46
C LEU A 126 5.33 8.29 -1.31
N ASP A 127 6.63 8.45 -1.17
CA ASP A 127 7.20 9.44 -0.27
C ASP A 127 6.94 10.85 -0.82
N PRO A 128 6.24 11.72 -0.08
CA PRO A 128 5.81 13.02 -0.60
C PRO A 128 6.98 13.98 -0.86
N ASP A 129 8.08 13.88 -0.13
CA ASP A 129 9.23 14.77 -0.31
C ASP A 129 10.04 14.37 -1.54
N SER A 130 10.24 13.07 -1.73
CA SER A 130 10.85 12.52 -2.94
C SER A 130 10.01 12.84 -4.18
N LEU A 131 8.67 12.74 -4.06
CA LEU A 131 7.76 13.08 -5.15
C LEU A 131 7.80 14.59 -5.47
N ALA A 132 7.82 15.46 -4.46
CA ALA A 132 7.94 16.89 -4.64
C ALA A 132 9.25 17.27 -5.36
N THR A 133 10.37 16.66 -4.93
CA THR A 133 11.67 16.85 -5.58
C THR A 133 11.65 16.41 -7.04
N LYS A 134 11.05 15.25 -7.32
CA LYS A 134 10.90 14.77 -8.70
C LYS A 134 10.06 15.74 -9.55
N GLN A 135 8.93 16.23 -9.02
CA GLN A 135 8.09 17.20 -9.73
C GLN A 135 8.84 18.49 -10.07
N GLN A 136 9.69 18.98 -9.16
CA GLN A 136 10.51 20.15 -9.41
C GLN A 136 11.54 19.87 -10.53
N ASN A 137 12.25 18.78 -10.45
CA ASN A 137 13.25 18.40 -11.47
C ASN A 137 12.62 18.23 -12.86
N ASP A 138 11.44 17.60 -12.91
CA ASP A 138 10.70 17.43 -14.18
C ASP A 138 10.25 18.80 -14.76
N ALA A 139 9.88 19.76 -13.90
CA ALA A 139 9.51 21.11 -14.33
C ALA A 139 10.72 21.91 -14.84
N ASP A 140 11.86 21.79 -14.18
CA ASP A 140 13.10 22.47 -14.59
C ASP A 140 13.59 21.93 -15.94
N ALA A 141 13.56 20.60 -16.13
CA ALA A 141 13.90 19.97 -17.42
C ALA A 141 12.96 20.42 -18.55
N LEU A 142 11.65 20.54 -18.26
CA LEU A 142 10.67 21.04 -19.23
C LEU A 142 10.93 22.49 -19.59
N ALA A 143 11.33 23.33 -18.65
CA ALA A 143 11.67 24.73 -18.90
C ALA A 143 12.86 24.84 -19.86
N GLU A 144 13.92 24.07 -19.63
CA GLU A 144 15.09 24.03 -20.51
C GLU A 144 14.74 23.52 -21.94
N GLU A 145 13.90 22.51 -22.04
CA GLU A 145 13.42 22.01 -23.33
C GLU A 145 12.61 23.06 -24.07
N THR A 146 11.69 23.71 -23.36
CA THR A 146 10.87 24.79 -23.93
C THR A 146 11.72 25.93 -24.45
N GLU A 147 12.75 26.38 -23.72
CA GLU A 147 13.68 27.39 -24.18
C GLU A 147 14.43 26.98 -25.45
N ARG A 148 14.83 25.71 -25.55
CA ARG A 148 15.49 25.18 -26.76
C ARG A 148 14.53 25.19 -27.96
N GLU A 149 13.26 24.82 -27.74
CA GLU A 149 12.24 24.86 -28.80
C GLU A 149 11.89 26.28 -29.24
N ILE A 150 11.81 27.24 -28.32
CA ILE A 150 11.59 28.66 -28.67
C ILE A 150 12.74 29.20 -29.51
N ARG A 151 13.99 28.84 -29.24
CA ARG A 151 15.16 29.22 -30.06
C ARG A 151 15.09 28.68 -31.48
N LYS A 152 14.54 27.48 -31.68
CA LYS A 152 14.37 26.86 -33.00
C LYS A 152 13.14 27.40 -33.74
N HIS A 153 12.09 27.76 -33.01
CA HIS A 153 10.78 28.17 -33.52
C HIS A 153 10.30 29.44 -32.86
N PRO A 154 10.92 30.59 -33.17
CA PRO A 154 10.58 31.89 -32.54
C PRO A 154 9.13 32.32 -32.76
N GLU A 155 8.51 31.89 -33.86
CA GLU A 155 7.12 32.13 -34.20
C GLU A 155 6.12 31.50 -33.23
N LYS A 156 6.54 30.50 -32.45
CA LYS A 156 5.71 29.81 -31.46
C LYS A 156 5.98 30.25 -30.03
N LYS A 157 6.81 31.28 -29.83
CA LYS A 157 7.30 31.70 -28.51
C LYS A 157 6.16 31.93 -27.52
N GLU A 158 5.20 32.78 -27.87
CA GLU A 158 4.08 33.13 -26.98
C GLU A 158 3.27 31.89 -26.56
N GLN A 159 3.00 30.99 -27.49
CA GLN A 159 2.28 29.75 -27.21
C GLN A 159 3.06 28.82 -26.28
N GLN A 160 4.37 28.69 -26.47
CA GLN A 160 5.22 27.85 -25.63
C GLN A 160 5.39 28.41 -24.23
N GLU A 161 5.59 29.72 -24.09
CA GLU A 161 5.66 30.43 -22.83
C GLU A 161 4.35 30.28 -22.02
N ALA A 162 3.20 30.43 -22.67
CA ALA A 162 1.90 30.24 -22.01
C ALA A 162 1.72 28.80 -21.50
N LYS A 163 2.11 27.81 -22.28
CA LYS A 163 2.08 26.39 -21.85
C LYS A 163 3.03 26.12 -20.69
N LEU A 164 4.24 26.66 -20.75
CA LEU A 164 5.23 26.51 -19.68
C LEU A 164 4.71 27.14 -18.38
N THR A 165 4.19 28.34 -18.43
CA THR A 165 3.62 29.04 -17.27
C THR A 165 2.48 28.24 -16.62
N ALA A 166 1.56 27.71 -17.43
CA ALA A 166 0.48 26.87 -16.92
C ALA A 166 1.03 25.61 -16.23
N ARG A 167 2.03 24.96 -16.83
CA ARG A 167 2.67 23.77 -16.25
C ARG A 167 3.41 24.08 -14.95
N GLN A 168 4.15 25.18 -14.90
CA GLN A 168 4.86 25.61 -13.69
C GLN A 168 3.88 25.88 -12.55
N LYS A 169 2.74 26.51 -12.83
CA LYS A 169 1.69 26.69 -11.84
C LYS A 169 1.14 25.36 -11.31
N ASP A 170 0.78 24.43 -12.21
CA ASP A 170 0.29 23.12 -11.82
C ASP A 170 1.31 22.34 -10.96
N THR A 171 2.59 22.48 -11.29
CA THR A 171 3.68 21.86 -10.52
C THR A 171 3.81 22.50 -9.14
N ALA A 172 3.79 23.84 -9.05
CA ALA A 172 3.86 24.56 -7.77
C ALA A 172 2.68 24.18 -6.86
N ASP A 173 1.45 24.15 -7.40
CA ASP A 173 0.25 23.72 -6.68
C ASP A 173 0.37 22.29 -6.18
N MET A 174 0.98 21.40 -6.98
CA MET A 174 1.19 20.00 -6.58
C MET A 174 2.23 19.88 -5.47
N ILE A 175 3.35 20.59 -5.57
CA ILE A 175 4.40 20.59 -4.54
C ILE A 175 3.84 21.15 -3.22
N GLU A 176 3.07 22.22 -3.27
CA GLU A 176 2.42 22.78 -2.08
C GLU A 176 1.45 21.78 -1.45
N PHE A 177 0.62 21.12 -2.25
CA PHE A 177 -0.26 20.06 -1.78
C PHE A 177 0.52 18.90 -1.11
N LEU A 178 1.64 18.45 -1.71
CA LEU A 178 2.47 17.39 -1.14
C LEU A 178 3.09 17.80 0.21
N LYS A 179 3.48 19.07 0.35
CA LYS A 179 4.08 19.59 1.59
C LYS A 179 3.07 19.74 2.72
N THR A 180 1.88 20.25 2.41
CA THR A 180 0.90 20.67 3.43
C THR A 180 -0.16 19.64 3.75
N SER A 181 -0.49 18.77 2.80
CA SER A 181 -1.66 17.90 2.90
C SER A 181 -1.33 16.41 2.95
N SER A 182 -0.08 15.99 2.71
CA SER A 182 0.29 14.57 2.76
C SER A 182 0.42 14.06 4.19
N LEU A 183 0.06 12.80 4.38
CA LEU A 183 0.30 12.10 5.63
C LEU A 183 1.81 11.98 5.86
N ARG A 184 2.26 12.40 7.05
CA ARG A 184 3.66 12.34 7.49
C ARG A 184 3.88 11.22 8.48
N ALA A 185 5.13 10.78 8.60
CA ALA A 185 5.51 9.87 9.68
C ALA A 185 5.26 10.56 11.03
N ILE A 186 4.54 9.87 11.91
CA ILE A 186 4.15 10.39 13.21
C ILE A 186 4.01 9.24 14.20
N THR A 187 4.30 9.51 15.45
CA THR A 187 3.99 8.62 16.57
C THR A 187 2.68 9.09 17.20
N LEU A 188 1.67 8.23 17.18
CA LEU A 188 0.39 8.45 17.85
C LEU A 188 0.49 8.01 19.31
N ASP A 189 0.10 8.89 20.21
CA ASP A 189 0.08 8.67 21.65
C ASP A 189 -1.04 9.51 22.31
N SER A 190 -1.05 9.58 23.63
CA SER A 190 -2.04 10.41 24.36
C SER A 190 -1.85 11.92 24.14
N GLY A 191 -0.65 12.38 23.77
CA GLY A 191 -0.36 13.78 23.47
C GLY A 191 -0.66 14.14 22.00
N HIS A 192 -0.53 13.16 21.12
CA HIS A 192 -0.79 13.28 19.69
C HIS A 192 -1.76 12.18 19.23
N PRO A 193 -3.04 12.27 19.64
CA PRO A 193 -3.99 11.18 19.41
C PRO A 193 -4.52 11.10 17.98
N GLU A 194 -4.21 12.07 17.14
CA GLU A 194 -4.77 12.15 15.78
C GLU A 194 -3.72 12.41 14.73
N ALA A 195 -3.88 11.78 13.57
CA ALA A 195 -3.15 12.09 12.36
C ALA A 195 -4.08 12.06 11.16
N SER A 196 -3.91 12.98 10.23
CA SER A 196 -4.66 13.00 8.99
C SER A 196 -3.79 13.48 7.84
N GLY A 197 -3.99 12.92 6.66
CA GLY A 197 -3.29 13.35 5.46
C GLY A 197 -3.52 12.45 4.26
N TRP A 198 -3.18 12.97 3.10
CA TRP A 198 -3.28 12.24 1.85
C TRP A 198 -2.13 11.24 1.70
N VAL A 199 -2.47 10.06 1.24
CA VAL A 199 -1.52 9.01 0.86
C VAL A 199 -1.65 8.79 -0.64
N LEU A 200 -0.53 8.85 -1.36
CA LEU A 200 -0.50 8.75 -2.80
C LEU A 200 0.19 7.45 -3.22
N PHE A 201 -0.31 6.86 -4.30
CA PHE A 201 0.22 5.63 -4.88
C PHE A 201 0.48 5.83 -6.37
N SER A 202 1.52 5.21 -6.89
CA SER A 202 1.71 5.10 -8.33
C SER A 202 0.64 4.18 -8.92
N THR A 203 0.16 4.49 -10.12
CA THR A 203 -0.78 3.64 -10.85
C THR A 203 -0.56 3.77 -12.35
N LYS A 204 -1.31 3.02 -13.14
CA LYS A 204 -1.39 3.23 -14.60
C LYS A 204 -2.67 3.97 -14.92
N SER A 205 -2.58 5.04 -15.71
CA SER A 205 -3.74 5.87 -16.05
C SER A 205 -4.96 5.06 -16.51
N LYS A 206 -4.72 4.01 -17.31
CA LYS A 206 -5.76 3.11 -17.80
C LYS A 206 -6.48 2.30 -16.71
N TRP A 207 -5.90 2.17 -15.51
CA TRP A 207 -6.52 1.43 -14.41
C TRP A 207 -7.54 2.26 -13.65
N ILE A 208 -7.41 3.57 -13.71
CA ILE A 208 -8.30 4.53 -13.04
C ILE A 208 -8.96 5.49 -14.05
N ASP A 209 -9.08 5.08 -15.31
CA ASP A 209 -9.61 5.92 -16.39
C ASP A 209 -11.08 6.30 -16.15
N GLY A 210 -11.26 7.42 -15.45
CA GLY A 210 -12.56 7.98 -15.08
C GLY A 210 -13.43 7.09 -14.20
N LEU A 211 -12.89 5.98 -13.64
CA LEU A 211 -13.65 5.02 -12.85
C LEU A 211 -14.97 4.56 -13.50
N GLN A 212 -14.98 4.52 -14.85
CA GLN A 212 -16.15 4.09 -15.63
C GLN A 212 -16.50 2.62 -15.43
N LYS A 213 -15.48 1.82 -15.07
CA LYS A 213 -15.65 0.42 -14.68
C LYS A 213 -15.34 0.30 -13.20
N GLN A 214 -16.12 -0.52 -12.52
CA GLN A 214 -15.87 -0.80 -11.12
C GLN A 214 -14.50 -1.49 -10.95
N GLU A 215 -13.63 -0.85 -10.20
CA GLU A 215 -12.32 -1.36 -9.79
C GLU A 215 -12.37 -1.75 -8.32
N GLU A 216 -11.55 -2.74 -7.94
CA GLU A 216 -11.48 -3.28 -6.59
C GLU A 216 -10.08 -3.05 -6.01
N PHE A 217 -10.04 -2.64 -4.75
CA PHE A 217 -8.83 -2.24 -4.07
C PHE A 217 -8.76 -2.87 -2.68
N VAL A 218 -7.51 -3.13 -2.23
CA VAL A 218 -7.23 -3.44 -0.83
C VAL A 218 -6.16 -2.48 -0.33
N LEU A 219 -6.54 -1.58 0.58
CA LEU A 219 -5.60 -0.70 1.27
C LEU A 219 -5.17 -1.37 2.57
N ARG A 220 -3.86 -1.54 2.78
CA ARG A 220 -3.29 -2.07 4.01
C ARG A 220 -2.56 -0.97 4.76
N VAL A 221 -3.00 -0.74 6.00
CA VAL A 221 -2.45 0.27 6.89
C VAL A 221 -1.80 -0.43 8.09
N PRO A 222 -0.47 -0.55 8.13
CA PRO A 222 0.24 -1.06 9.30
C PRO A 222 0.10 -0.08 10.47
N LEU A 223 -0.29 -0.59 11.63
CA LEU A 223 -0.43 0.16 12.86
C LEU A 223 0.15 -0.65 14.03
N GLY A 224 1.35 -0.33 14.44
CA GLY A 224 2.10 -1.11 15.42
C GLY A 224 2.36 -2.54 14.93
N ASN A 225 1.87 -3.52 15.67
CA ASN A 225 1.98 -4.95 15.34
C ASN A 225 0.76 -5.52 14.59
N ARG A 226 -0.13 -4.66 14.12
CA ARG A 226 -1.36 -5.04 13.40
C ARG A 226 -1.37 -4.44 12.00
N ILE A 227 -2.14 -5.03 11.11
CA ILE A 227 -2.42 -4.49 9.78
C ILE A 227 -3.94 -4.30 9.66
N VAL A 228 -4.39 -3.11 9.35
CA VAL A 228 -5.79 -2.84 9.05
C VAL A 228 -5.97 -2.85 7.54
N GLU A 229 -6.88 -3.70 7.05
CA GLU A 229 -7.20 -3.85 5.63
C GLU A 229 -8.57 -3.24 5.33
N PHE A 230 -8.60 -2.34 4.36
CA PHE A 230 -9.84 -1.79 3.79
C PHE A 230 -10.03 -2.37 2.40
N THR A 231 -11.06 -3.18 2.23
CA THR A 231 -11.51 -3.63 0.91
C THR A 231 -12.59 -2.71 0.42
N PHE A 232 -12.43 -2.14 -0.77
CA PHE A 232 -13.41 -1.21 -1.33
C PHE A 232 -13.42 -1.27 -2.85
N SER A 233 -14.53 -0.82 -3.44
CA SER A 233 -14.70 -0.71 -4.89
C SER A 233 -15.00 0.72 -5.28
N LEU A 234 -14.55 1.14 -6.45
CA LEU A 234 -14.87 2.43 -7.04
C LEU A 234 -15.37 2.26 -8.48
N PRO A 235 -16.51 2.85 -8.84
CA PRO A 235 -17.51 3.37 -7.91
C PRO A 235 -18.07 2.26 -7.01
N PRO A 236 -18.57 2.57 -5.81
CA PRO A 236 -19.25 1.58 -4.97
C PRO A 236 -20.47 1.02 -5.69
N SER A 237 -20.83 -0.23 -5.40
CA SER A 237 -22.06 -0.82 -5.95
C SER A 237 -23.30 -0.09 -5.42
N GLU A 238 -24.31 0.11 -6.25
CA GLU A 238 -25.52 0.84 -5.87
C GLU A 238 -26.28 0.19 -4.70
N GLY A 239 -26.28 -1.15 -4.61
CA GLY A 239 -26.88 -1.89 -3.50
C GLY A 239 -26.28 -1.57 -2.15
N ASP A 240 -25.01 -1.29 -2.11
CA ASP A 240 -24.26 -0.93 -0.91
C ASP A 240 -24.67 0.43 -0.33
N LEU A 241 -25.20 1.33 -1.13
CA LEU A 241 -25.61 2.67 -0.70
C LEU A 241 -26.92 2.67 0.07
N ILE A 242 -27.83 1.71 -0.21
CA ILE A 242 -29.16 1.63 0.42
C ILE A 242 -29.06 1.09 1.84
N LEU A 243 -28.18 0.14 2.08
CA LEU A 243 -27.98 -0.50 3.39
C LEU A 243 -27.25 0.39 4.42
N ARG A 244 -26.72 1.52 3.96
CA ARG A 244 -25.83 2.38 4.77
C ARG A 244 -26.48 3.66 5.26
N ARG A 245 -27.78 3.83 5.05
CA ARG A 245 -28.52 4.90 5.71
C ARG A 245 -28.50 4.67 7.22
N ARG A 246 -27.96 5.65 7.92
CA ARG A 246 -28.07 5.69 9.39
C ARG A 246 -29.55 5.58 9.73
N PRO A 247 -29.98 4.68 10.63
CA PRO A 247 -31.32 4.75 11.13
C PRO A 247 -31.50 6.14 11.75
N GLU A 248 -32.50 6.86 11.27
CA GLU A 248 -32.91 8.12 11.89
C GLU A 248 -33.36 7.77 13.31
N ASN A 249 -32.63 8.28 14.29
CA ASN A 249 -33.02 8.22 15.70
C ASN A 249 -34.03 9.31 15.97
#